data_b28a1d4c6b100ef60d61fba1883d7205
#
_entry.id   b28a1d4c6b100ef60d61fba1883d7205
#
_cell.length_a   1.000
_cell.length_b   1.000
_cell.length_c   1.000
_cell.angle_alpha   90.00
_cell.angle_beta   90.00
_cell.angle_gamma   90.00
#
_symmetry.space_group_name_H-M   'P 1'
#
loop_
_entity.id
_entity.type
_entity.pdbx_description
1 polymer ?
#
loop_
_entity_poly.entity_id
_entity_poly.type
_entity_poly.pdbx_seq_one_letter_code
_entity_poly.pdbx_strand_id
1 'polypeptide(L)'
;MRLPGNAKGLFRVVREDPILSIHAGKYGRDGIRVRLEGILERTGQTQAIQAAFKGERHLYIVAGRYIYQCSERFLQAAGIFLEQIRREREQEVMVAERDIPLFSQRVLKALETFGKIRQEGVDLDAYSTEPLRAEFFFEGGSDGALYMEPCLSYGEYRFHPVEDEELSRTVCRDVPGEFKISQVISKYFKCKDSQDGRLV
;
A
#
# COMPACT_ATOMS: atom_id res chain seq x y z
N MET A 1 28.93 -3.57 -2.43
CA MET A 1 29.58 -4.81 -1.92
C MET A 1 30.72 -5.21 -2.85
N ARG A 2 31.97 -5.21 -2.40
CA ARG A 2 33.09 -5.75 -3.17
C ARG A 2 33.27 -7.21 -2.76
N LEU A 3 33.10 -8.12 -3.71
CA LEU A 3 33.43 -9.53 -3.50
C LEU A 3 34.94 -9.68 -3.31
N PRO A 4 35.41 -10.56 -2.40
CA PRO A 4 36.83 -10.88 -2.27
C PRO A 4 37.39 -11.34 -3.61
N GLY A 5 38.63 -10.96 -3.92
CA GLY A 5 39.25 -11.19 -5.24
C GLY A 5 39.18 -12.65 -5.74
N ASN A 6 39.16 -13.63 -4.84
CA ASN A 6 39.09 -15.05 -5.17
C ASN A 6 37.67 -15.55 -5.52
N ALA A 7 36.61 -14.75 -5.31
CA ALA A 7 35.23 -15.16 -5.59
C ALA A 7 34.76 -14.78 -7.01
N LYS A 8 35.52 -13.97 -7.74
CA LYS A 8 35.13 -13.47 -9.07
C LYS A 8 34.91 -14.55 -10.14
N GLY A 9 35.46 -15.76 -9.96
CA GLY A 9 35.26 -16.88 -10.87
C GLY A 9 34.15 -17.85 -10.48
N LEU A 10 33.62 -17.74 -9.26
CA LEU A 10 32.64 -18.68 -8.70
C LEU A 10 31.19 -18.28 -8.99
N PHE A 11 30.92 -16.99 -9.18
CA PHE A 11 29.56 -16.50 -9.37
C PHE A 11 29.37 -15.87 -10.76
N ARG A 12 28.19 -16.12 -11.34
CA ARG A 12 27.75 -15.47 -12.58
C ARG A 12 26.68 -14.43 -12.22
N VAL A 13 26.90 -13.18 -12.65
CA VAL A 13 25.90 -12.11 -12.48
C VAL A 13 24.90 -12.18 -13.63
N VAL A 14 23.62 -12.19 -13.28
CA VAL A 14 22.47 -12.19 -14.18
C VAL A 14 21.64 -10.96 -13.90
N ARG A 15 21.24 -10.24 -14.93
CA ARG A 15 20.37 -9.08 -14.82
C ARG A 15 18.93 -9.51 -15.12
N GLU A 16 18.22 -9.87 -14.08
CA GLU A 16 16.89 -10.45 -14.20
C GLU A 16 16.12 -10.25 -12.89
N ASP A 17 14.84 -9.90 -12.99
CA ASP A 17 13.95 -9.85 -11.86
C ASP A 17 13.31 -11.21 -11.61
N PRO A 18 13.11 -11.63 -10.36
CA PRO A 18 12.37 -12.85 -10.07
C PRO A 18 10.89 -12.67 -10.40
N ILE A 19 10.24 -13.74 -10.80
CA ILE A 19 8.78 -13.80 -10.84
C ILE A 19 8.28 -14.00 -9.41
N LEU A 20 7.45 -13.08 -8.92
CA LEU A 20 6.95 -13.14 -7.55
C LEU A 20 5.75 -14.09 -7.40
N SER A 21 5.77 -14.86 -6.33
CA SER A 21 4.61 -15.50 -5.75
C SER A 21 4.31 -14.81 -4.42
N ILE A 22 3.21 -14.06 -4.37
CA ILE A 22 2.81 -13.27 -3.22
C ILE A 22 1.70 -14.05 -2.53
N HIS A 23 1.93 -14.45 -1.27
CA HIS A 23 0.94 -15.18 -0.48
C HIS A 23 0.36 -14.24 0.57
N ALA A 24 -0.93 -13.95 0.47
CA ALA A 24 -1.67 -13.16 1.45
C ALA A 24 -2.68 -14.06 2.15
N GLY A 25 -2.50 -14.27 3.44
CA GLY A 25 -3.35 -15.13 4.24
C GLY A 25 -3.96 -14.38 5.43
N LYS A 26 -5.13 -14.82 5.90
CA LYS A 26 -5.75 -14.28 7.11
C LYS A 26 -4.87 -14.53 8.33
N TYR A 27 -4.73 -13.51 9.18
CA TYR A 27 -3.99 -13.60 10.42
C TYR A 27 -4.83 -13.07 11.60
N GLY A 28 -5.15 -13.95 12.54
CA GLY A 28 -5.97 -13.59 13.67
C GLY A 28 -7.40 -13.19 13.28
N ARG A 29 -7.98 -12.27 14.05
CA ARG A 29 -9.33 -11.71 13.77
C ARG A 29 -9.27 -10.57 12.78
N ASP A 30 -8.21 -9.76 12.83
CA ASP A 30 -8.22 -8.38 12.34
C ASP A 30 -6.97 -8.06 11.50
N GLY A 31 -6.44 -9.01 10.74
CA GLY A 31 -5.26 -8.75 9.95
C GLY A 31 -4.94 -9.79 8.89
N ILE A 32 -3.90 -9.51 8.11
CA ILE A 32 -3.32 -10.42 7.13
C ILE A 32 -1.83 -10.60 7.37
N ARG A 33 -1.33 -11.75 6.96
CA ARG A 33 0.10 -12.01 6.80
C ARG A 33 0.46 -12.11 5.34
N VAL A 34 1.57 -11.53 4.95
CA VAL A 34 2.02 -11.54 3.57
C VAL A 34 3.44 -12.06 3.48
N ARG A 35 3.66 -13.03 2.60
CA ARG A 35 4.95 -13.63 2.30
C ARG A 35 5.28 -13.49 0.83
N LEU A 36 6.54 -13.22 0.52
CA LEU A 36 7.04 -13.18 -0.86
C LEU A 36 7.99 -14.33 -1.15
N GLU A 37 7.75 -15.01 -2.25
CA GLU A 37 8.66 -15.98 -2.84
C GLU A 37 9.03 -15.52 -4.25
N GLY A 38 10.31 -15.63 -4.61
CA GLY A 38 10.81 -15.34 -5.94
C GLY A 38 11.13 -16.64 -6.69
N ILE A 39 10.58 -16.79 -7.88
CA ILE A 39 10.92 -17.86 -8.81
C ILE A 39 12.01 -17.32 -9.74
N LEU A 40 13.16 -17.97 -9.72
CA LEU A 40 14.31 -17.61 -10.55
C LEU A 40 14.31 -18.49 -11.79
N GLU A 41 13.95 -17.94 -12.95
CA GLU A 41 13.71 -18.72 -14.17
C GLU A 41 14.91 -19.58 -14.58
N ARG A 42 16.13 -19.03 -14.51
CA ARG A 42 17.34 -19.76 -14.92
C ARG A 42 17.67 -20.99 -14.09
N THR A 43 17.28 -21.00 -12.83
CA THR A 43 17.54 -22.14 -11.93
C THR A 43 16.31 -22.97 -11.68
N GLY A 44 15.12 -22.46 -12.01
CA GLY A 44 13.83 -23.06 -11.64
C GLY A 44 13.61 -23.15 -10.13
N GLN A 45 14.47 -22.47 -9.35
CA GLN A 45 14.38 -22.51 -7.89
C GLN A 45 13.43 -21.44 -7.37
N THR A 46 12.57 -21.86 -6.47
CA THR A 46 11.78 -20.93 -5.65
C THR A 46 12.61 -20.56 -4.43
N GLN A 47 12.81 -19.26 -4.23
CA GLN A 47 13.52 -18.75 -3.07
C GLN A 47 12.69 -17.71 -2.33
N ALA A 48 12.72 -17.80 -1.01
CA ALA A 48 12.24 -16.71 -0.18
C ALA A 48 13.09 -15.47 -0.44
N ILE A 49 12.45 -14.33 -0.75
CA ILE A 49 13.16 -13.07 -1.11
C ILE A 49 13.95 -12.49 0.06
N GLN A 50 13.83 -13.03 1.24
CA GLN A 50 14.62 -12.67 2.43
C GLN A 50 16.13 -12.79 2.24
N ALA A 51 16.59 -13.67 1.35
CA ALA A 51 18.00 -13.81 0.99
C ALA A 51 18.50 -12.69 0.06
N ALA A 52 17.69 -11.65 -0.13
CA ALA A 52 18.04 -10.52 -0.97
C ALA A 52 18.90 -9.50 -0.23
N PHE A 53 19.92 -9.00 -0.90
CA PHE A 53 20.80 -7.95 -0.40
C PHE A 53 20.49 -6.64 -1.12
N LYS A 54 20.18 -5.61 -0.34
CA LYS A 54 19.95 -4.26 -0.87
C LYS A 54 21.29 -3.59 -1.14
N GLY A 55 21.56 -3.23 -2.41
CA GLY A 55 22.60 -2.29 -2.81
C GLY A 55 22.01 -0.88 -2.92
N GLU A 56 22.80 0.07 -3.39
CA GLU A 56 22.35 1.48 -3.57
C GLU A 56 21.22 1.60 -4.60
N ARG A 57 21.35 0.89 -5.74
CA ARG A 57 20.41 0.99 -6.87
C ARG A 57 19.72 -0.32 -7.25
N HIS A 58 20.17 -1.41 -6.70
CA HIS A 58 19.70 -2.74 -7.07
C HIS A 58 19.52 -3.63 -5.86
N LEU A 59 18.58 -4.53 -5.97
CA LEU A 59 18.48 -5.70 -5.12
C LEU A 59 19.29 -6.85 -5.73
N TYR A 60 19.96 -7.62 -4.90
CA TYR A 60 20.73 -8.79 -5.33
C TYR A 60 20.21 -10.03 -4.64
N ILE A 61 19.95 -11.07 -5.40
CA ILE A 61 19.53 -12.38 -4.89
C ILE A 61 20.61 -13.39 -5.25
N VAL A 62 21.10 -14.15 -4.25
CA VAL A 62 22.09 -15.19 -4.48
C VAL A 62 21.40 -16.55 -4.52
N ALA A 63 21.53 -17.25 -5.65
CA ALA A 63 20.98 -18.59 -5.85
C ALA A 63 22.03 -19.50 -6.51
N GLY A 64 22.53 -20.47 -5.75
CA GLY A 64 23.61 -21.35 -6.21
C GLY A 64 24.83 -20.55 -6.65
N ARG A 65 25.23 -20.69 -7.92
CA ARG A 65 26.36 -19.95 -8.52
C ARG A 65 25.95 -18.65 -9.22
N TYR A 66 24.70 -18.22 -9.08
CA TYR A 66 24.21 -17.02 -9.72
C TYR A 66 23.97 -15.92 -8.71
N ILE A 67 24.27 -14.69 -9.12
CA ILE A 67 23.87 -13.45 -8.44
C ILE A 67 22.91 -12.74 -9.37
N TYR A 68 21.63 -12.68 -9.01
CA TYR A 68 20.62 -11.94 -9.73
C TYR A 68 20.69 -10.48 -9.32
N GLN A 69 20.96 -9.62 -10.26
CA GLN A 69 20.89 -8.17 -10.10
C GLN A 69 19.52 -7.73 -10.59
N CYS A 70 18.62 -7.46 -9.67
CA CYS A 70 17.26 -7.01 -9.97
C CYS A 70 17.24 -5.55 -10.47
N SER A 71 16.21 -5.20 -11.20
CA SER A 71 16.01 -3.85 -11.71
C SER A 71 15.77 -2.83 -10.57
N GLU A 72 15.96 -1.53 -10.85
CA GLU A 72 15.61 -0.45 -9.93
C GLU A 72 14.10 -0.45 -9.64
N ARG A 73 13.29 -0.77 -10.65
CA ARG A 73 11.83 -0.88 -10.51
C ARG A 73 11.43 -1.97 -9.52
N PHE A 74 12.11 -3.11 -9.57
CA PHE A 74 11.91 -4.18 -8.60
C PHE A 74 12.30 -3.76 -7.18
N LEU A 75 13.43 -3.07 -7.04
CA LEU A 75 13.85 -2.53 -5.75
C LEU A 75 12.84 -1.53 -5.19
N GLN A 76 12.26 -0.67 -6.02
CA GLN A 76 11.21 0.27 -5.59
C GLN A 76 9.94 -0.44 -5.12
N ALA A 77 9.50 -1.48 -5.82
CA ALA A 77 8.31 -2.24 -5.47
C ALA A 77 8.51 -3.12 -4.21
N ALA A 78 9.60 -3.86 -4.15
CA ALA A 78 9.84 -4.84 -3.09
C ALA A 78 10.62 -4.26 -1.90
N GLY A 79 11.27 -3.11 -2.04
CA GLY A 79 12.19 -2.56 -1.04
C GLY A 79 11.55 -2.28 0.31
N ILE A 80 10.35 -1.71 0.31
CA ILE A 80 9.58 -1.41 1.53
C ILE A 80 9.25 -2.70 2.28
N PHE A 81 8.77 -3.72 1.55
CA PHE A 81 8.46 -5.02 2.11
C PHE A 81 9.69 -5.70 2.74
N LEU A 82 10.83 -5.65 2.04
CA LEU A 82 12.07 -6.23 2.51
C LEU A 82 12.66 -5.50 3.72
N GLU A 83 12.47 -4.20 3.81
CA GLU A 83 12.86 -3.42 5.00
C GLU A 83 12.05 -3.83 6.23
N GLN A 84 10.75 -4.07 6.06
CA GLN A 84 9.88 -4.53 7.15
C GLN A 84 10.29 -5.93 7.63
N ILE A 85 10.46 -6.89 6.73
CA ILE A 85 10.97 -8.24 7.05
C ILE A 85 12.29 -8.18 7.82
N ARG A 86 13.21 -7.33 7.39
CA ARG A 86 14.50 -7.19 8.05
C ARG A 86 14.38 -6.63 9.48
N ARG A 87 13.46 -5.70 9.70
CA ARG A 87 13.21 -5.13 11.05
C ARG A 87 12.66 -6.17 12.00
N GLU A 88 11.70 -6.94 11.55
CA GLU A 88 10.97 -7.89 12.39
C GLU A 88 11.71 -9.22 12.52
N ARG A 89 12.72 -9.47 11.68
CA ARG A 89 13.45 -10.74 11.58
C ARG A 89 12.53 -11.94 11.29
N GLU A 90 11.38 -11.64 10.72
CA GLU A 90 10.37 -12.63 10.38
C GLU A 90 10.39 -12.93 8.89
N GLN A 91 9.64 -13.97 8.50
CA GLN A 91 9.53 -14.36 7.08
C GLN A 91 8.33 -13.73 6.40
N GLU A 92 7.44 -13.14 7.18
CA GLU A 92 6.16 -12.62 6.76
C GLU A 92 5.99 -11.21 7.31
N VAL A 93 5.25 -10.37 6.59
CA VAL A 93 4.83 -9.05 7.07
C VAL A 93 3.41 -9.17 7.57
N MET A 94 3.20 -8.73 8.80
CA MET A 94 1.87 -8.63 9.41
C MET A 94 1.30 -7.26 9.13
N VAL A 95 0.07 -7.24 8.60
CA VAL A 95 -0.65 -5.99 8.30
C VAL A 95 -1.95 -6.00 9.09
N ALA A 96 -2.14 -5.00 9.95
CA ALA A 96 -3.38 -4.85 10.70
C ALA A 96 -4.55 -4.53 9.76
N GLU A 97 -5.77 -4.89 10.13
CA GLU A 97 -6.97 -4.72 9.30
C GLU A 97 -7.10 -3.30 8.74
N ARG A 98 -6.94 -2.29 9.60
CA ARG A 98 -7.02 -0.86 9.23
C ARG A 98 -6.02 -0.44 8.17
N ASP A 99 -4.89 -1.15 8.06
CA ASP A 99 -3.79 -0.82 7.14
C ASP A 99 -3.85 -1.65 5.85
N ILE A 100 -4.70 -2.69 5.79
CA ILE A 100 -4.84 -3.57 4.62
C ILE A 100 -5.17 -2.79 3.36
N PRO A 101 -6.15 -1.86 3.34
CA PRO A 101 -6.51 -1.15 2.13
C PRO A 101 -5.33 -0.36 1.56
N LEU A 102 -4.61 0.39 2.42
CA LEU A 102 -3.45 1.18 2.00
C LEU A 102 -2.28 0.29 1.55
N PHE A 103 -2.05 -0.82 2.24
CA PHE A 103 -1.05 -1.81 1.90
C PHE A 103 -1.36 -2.47 0.56
N SER A 104 -2.62 -2.88 0.33
CA SER A 104 -3.09 -3.44 -0.93
C SER A 104 -2.86 -2.46 -2.09
N GLN A 105 -3.29 -1.21 -1.93
CA GLN A 105 -3.18 -0.20 -2.97
C GLN A 105 -1.74 0.16 -3.33
N ARG A 106 -0.86 0.31 -2.33
CA ARG A 106 0.50 0.83 -2.56
C ARG A 106 1.53 -0.26 -2.74
N VAL A 107 1.46 -1.30 -1.92
CA VAL A 107 2.50 -2.33 -1.88
C VAL A 107 2.14 -3.50 -2.76
N LEU A 108 0.97 -4.13 -2.54
CA LEU A 108 0.59 -5.33 -3.31
C LEU A 108 0.44 -5.00 -4.79
N LYS A 109 -0.21 -3.89 -5.14
CA LYS A 109 -0.37 -3.49 -6.54
C LYS A 109 0.96 -3.22 -7.26
N ALA A 110 1.96 -2.70 -6.54
CA ALA A 110 3.30 -2.55 -7.10
C ALA A 110 4.00 -3.90 -7.30
N LEU A 111 3.81 -4.84 -6.37
CA LEU A 111 4.40 -6.18 -6.43
C LEU A 111 3.73 -7.06 -7.51
N GLU A 112 2.44 -6.87 -7.80
CA GLU A 112 1.72 -7.59 -8.86
C GLU A 112 2.33 -7.40 -10.25
N THR A 113 3.04 -6.29 -10.47
CA THR A 113 3.76 -6.08 -11.74
C THR A 113 4.86 -7.10 -11.99
N PHE A 114 5.28 -7.82 -10.94
CA PHE A 114 6.34 -8.83 -10.98
C PHE A 114 5.83 -10.25 -10.70
N GLY A 115 4.55 -10.44 -10.42
CA GLY A 115 4.03 -11.76 -10.11
C GLY A 115 2.54 -11.81 -9.83
N LYS A 116 2.11 -12.86 -9.15
CA LYS A 116 0.71 -13.10 -8.83
C LYS A 116 0.47 -13.16 -7.33
N ILE A 117 -0.64 -12.57 -6.90
CA ILE A 117 -1.14 -12.69 -5.53
C ILE A 117 -1.96 -13.97 -5.41
N ARG A 118 -1.68 -14.75 -4.38
CA ARG A 118 -2.50 -15.87 -3.93
C ARG A 118 -3.15 -15.49 -2.62
N GLN A 119 -4.46 -15.48 -2.60
CA GLN A 119 -5.27 -15.12 -1.43
C GLN A 119 -5.75 -16.38 -0.73
N GLU A 120 -5.54 -16.46 0.60
CA GLU A 120 -5.94 -17.59 1.43
C GLU A 120 -6.82 -17.10 2.59
N GLY A 121 -8.14 -17.26 2.44
CA GLY A 121 -9.12 -16.87 3.47
C GLY A 121 -9.24 -15.36 3.68
N VAL A 122 -8.77 -14.55 2.77
CA VAL A 122 -8.93 -13.11 2.72
C VAL A 122 -9.35 -12.71 1.30
N ASP A 123 -10.28 -11.80 1.19
CA ASP A 123 -10.67 -11.17 -0.08
C ASP A 123 -10.11 -9.74 -0.10
N LEU A 124 -9.00 -9.56 -0.80
CA LEU A 124 -8.35 -8.25 -0.93
C LEU A 124 -9.10 -7.33 -1.91
N ASP A 125 -9.89 -7.92 -2.80
CA ASP A 125 -10.69 -7.16 -3.78
C ASP A 125 -11.91 -6.51 -3.12
N ALA A 126 -12.29 -6.98 -1.92
CA ALA A 126 -13.33 -6.35 -1.12
C ALA A 126 -12.93 -4.98 -0.55
N TYR A 127 -11.62 -4.66 -0.53
CA TYR A 127 -11.15 -3.37 -0.04
C TYR A 127 -11.17 -2.34 -1.15
N SER A 128 -11.98 -1.29 -0.98
CA SER A 128 -12.05 -0.20 -1.95
C SER A 128 -10.71 0.54 -2.04
N THR A 129 -10.24 0.75 -3.26
CA THR A 129 -9.03 1.52 -3.57
C THR A 129 -9.35 2.84 -4.26
N GLU A 130 -10.61 3.25 -4.26
CA GLU A 130 -11.04 4.49 -4.88
C GLU A 130 -10.39 5.70 -4.19
N PRO A 131 -9.91 6.68 -4.95
CA PRO A 131 -9.30 7.88 -4.38
C PRO A 131 -10.32 8.74 -3.65
N LEU A 132 -9.84 9.47 -2.62
CA LEU A 132 -10.65 10.49 -1.96
C LEU A 132 -11.03 11.58 -2.97
N ARG A 133 -12.32 11.86 -3.04
CA ARG A 133 -12.90 12.99 -3.79
C ARG A 133 -13.61 13.90 -2.81
N ALA A 134 -13.53 15.21 -3.07
CA ALA A 134 -14.25 16.21 -2.33
C ALA A 134 -15.14 17.01 -3.29
N GLU A 135 -16.40 17.09 -2.98
CA GLU A 135 -17.40 17.92 -3.67
C GLU A 135 -17.93 18.96 -2.68
N PHE A 136 -18.14 20.17 -3.14
CA PHE A 136 -18.64 21.27 -2.33
C PHE A 136 -19.88 21.83 -3.01
N PHE A 137 -21.00 21.78 -2.32
CA PHE A 137 -22.26 22.33 -2.80
C PHE A 137 -22.50 23.69 -2.13
N PHE A 138 -22.81 24.69 -2.94
CA PHE A 138 -23.03 26.06 -2.47
C PHE A 138 -24.48 26.48 -2.68
N GLU A 139 -25.08 27.07 -1.67
CA GLU A 139 -26.44 27.60 -1.72
C GLU A 139 -26.48 29.00 -1.12
N GLY A 140 -27.16 29.93 -1.80
CA GLY A 140 -27.43 31.28 -1.28
C GLY A 140 -28.61 31.27 -0.31
N GLY A 141 -28.38 31.70 0.92
CA GLY A 141 -29.46 31.86 1.89
C GLY A 141 -30.31 33.13 1.68
N SER A 142 -31.55 33.12 2.15
CA SER A 142 -32.43 34.27 2.14
C SER A 142 -31.95 35.43 3.04
N ASP A 143 -30.99 35.13 3.92
CA ASP A 143 -30.31 36.08 4.81
C ASP A 143 -29.06 36.73 4.16
N GLY A 144 -28.80 36.41 2.89
CA GLY A 144 -27.63 36.88 2.15
C GLY A 144 -26.33 36.11 2.47
N ALA A 145 -26.42 35.10 3.30
CA ALA A 145 -25.27 34.21 3.58
C ALA A 145 -25.07 33.19 2.47
N LEU A 146 -23.82 32.74 2.31
CA LEU A 146 -23.47 31.63 1.44
C LEU A 146 -23.27 30.38 2.31
N TYR A 147 -24.09 29.39 2.06
CA TYR A 147 -23.99 28.08 2.71
C TYR A 147 -23.20 27.14 1.85
N MET A 148 -22.38 26.30 2.49
CA MET A 148 -21.61 25.26 1.85
C MET A 148 -21.88 23.93 2.54
N GLU A 149 -22.14 22.90 1.74
CA GLU A 149 -22.24 21.51 2.17
C GLU A 149 -21.08 20.72 1.58
N PRO A 150 -20.11 20.28 2.41
CA PRO A 150 -19.01 19.46 1.93
C PRO A 150 -19.44 18.01 1.88
N CYS A 151 -19.10 17.33 0.79
CA CYS A 151 -19.31 15.90 0.61
C CYS A 151 -17.98 15.24 0.26
N LEU A 152 -17.52 14.32 1.07
CA LEU A 152 -16.37 13.48 0.76
C LEU A 152 -16.84 12.14 0.23
N SER A 153 -16.08 11.56 -0.68
CA SER A 153 -16.42 10.25 -1.22
C SER A 153 -15.20 9.39 -1.55
N TYR A 154 -15.40 8.07 -1.43
CA TYR A 154 -14.53 7.02 -1.94
C TYR A 154 -15.38 6.12 -2.85
N GLY A 155 -15.30 6.34 -4.16
CA GLY A 155 -16.18 5.68 -5.12
C GLY A 155 -17.65 6.03 -4.85
N GLU A 156 -18.47 5.03 -4.55
CA GLU A 156 -19.89 5.18 -4.25
C GLU A 156 -20.19 5.60 -2.79
N TYR A 157 -19.20 5.45 -1.90
CA TYR A 157 -19.35 5.83 -0.49
C TYR A 157 -19.24 7.34 -0.34
N ARG A 158 -20.30 7.97 0.11
CA ARG A 158 -20.37 9.42 0.39
C ARG A 158 -20.58 9.66 1.86
N PHE A 159 -19.91 10.67 2.42
CA PHE A 159 -20.03 11.04 3.81
C PHE A 159 -19.74 12.53 4.03
N HIS A 160 -20.26 13.05 5.12
CA HIS A 160 -19.99 14.42 5.54
C HIS A 160 -18.75 14.47 6.44
N PRO A 161 -17.75 15.38 6.20
CA PRO A 161 -16.47 15.36 6.92
C PRO A 161 -16.58 15.72 8.42
N VAL A 162 -17.72 16.21 8.88
CA VAL A 162 -17.98 16.59 10.29
C VAL A 162 -18.79 15.52 11.03
N GLU A 163 -19.40 14.58 10.32
CA GLU A 163 -20.14 13.49 10.90
C GLU A 163 -19.24 12.27 11.06
N ASP A 164 -19.16 11.74 12.28
CA ASP A 164 -18.48 10.47 12.58
C ASP A 164 -19.32 9.29 12.06
N GLU A 165 -19.51 9.19 10.74
CA GLU A 165 -20.06 7.97 10.18
C GLU A 165 -19.01 6.85 10.29
N GLU A 166 -19.41 5.73 10.86
CA GLU A 166 -18.66 4.47 10.76
C GLU A 166 -18.65 4.03 9.29
N LEU A 167 -17.71 4.58 8.53
CA LEU A 167 -17.41 4.08 7.20
C LEU A 167 -17.08 2.59 7.29
N SER A 168 -17.64 1.83 6.37
CA SER A 168 -17.33 0.41 6.24
C SER A 168 -15.81 0.20 6.33
N ARG A 169 -15.37 -0.74 7.17
CA ARG A 169 -13.96 -1.11 7.36
C ARG A 169 -13.25 -1.54 6.07
N THR A 170 -14.02 -1.75 5.00
CA THR A 170 -13.51 -2.10 3.67
C THR A 170 -13.08 -0.90 2.82
N VAL A 171 -13.36 0.34 3.26
CA VAL A 171 -12.97 1.55 2.54
C VAL A 171 -11.56 1.98 2.95
N CYS A 172 -10.69 2.18 1.97
CA CYS A 172 -9.36 2.73 2.17
C CYS A 172 -9.43 4.24 2.38
N ARG A 173 -9.49 4.69 3.64
CA ARG A 173 -9.53 6.11 3.97
C ARG A 173 -8.15 6.77 3.83
N ASP A 174 -8.10 7.88 3.11
CA ASP A 174 -6.96 8.81 3.11
C ASP A 174 -7.14 9.84 4.25
N VAL A 175 -6.98 9.36 5.50
CA VAL A 175 -7.14 10.21 6.70
C VAL A 175 -6.31 11.50 6.63
N PRO A 176 -5.04 11.50 6.16
CA PRO A 176 -4.29 12.74 5.97
C PRO A 176 -4.92 13.69 4.93
N GLY A 177 -5.49 13.15 3.85
CA GLY A 177 -6.20 13.94 2.84
C GLY A 177 -7.49 14.53 3.38
N GLU A 178 -8.30 13.73 4.05
CA GLU A 178 -9.53 14.17 4.73
C GLU A 178 -9.25 15.29 5.74
N PHE A 179 -8.21 15.13 6.56
CA PHE A 179 -7.80 16.13 7.53
C PHE A 179 -7.38 17.45 6.88
N LYS A 180 -6.65 17.42 5.77
CA LYS A 180 -6.29 18.63 5.01
C LYS A 180 -7.52 19.35 4.49
N ILE A 181 -8.49 18.60 3.95
CA ILE A 181 -9.74 19.16 3.46
C ILE A 181 -10.51 19.82 4.61
N SER A 182 -10.65 19.12 5.74
CA SER A 182 -11.32 19.65 6.94
C SER A 182 -10.65 20.92 7.47
N GLN A 183 -9.32 21.00 7.45
CA GLN A 183 -8.59 22.21 7.81
C GLN A 183 -8.89 23.39 6.87
N VAL A 184 -8.97 23.14 5.57
CA VAL A 184 -9.30 24.16 4.59
C VAL A 184 -10.72 24.66 4.81
N ILE A 185 -11.67 23.75 5.01
CA ILE A 185 -13.06 24.09 5.32
C ILE A 185 -13.13 24.98 6.55
N SER A 186 -12.56 24.55 7.67
CA SER A 186 -12.59 25.26 8.95
C SER A 186 -11.92 26.66 8.91
N LYS A 187 -11.02 26.86 7.95
CA LYS A 187 -10.36 28.17 7.75
C LYS A 187 -11.28 29.21 7.12
N TYR A 188 -12.14 28.80 6.21
CA TYR A 188 -12.96 29.69 5.39
C TYR A 188 -14.44 29.71 5.78
N PHE A 189 -14.91 28.66 6.42
CA PHE A 189 -16.29 28.48 6.80
C PHE A 189 -16.40 28.25 8.31
N LYS A 190 -17.38 28.89 8.94
CA LYS A 190 -17.69 28.63 10.35
C LYS A 190 -18.83 27.63 10.40
N CYS A 191 -18.69 26.61 11.23
CA CYS A 191 -19.81 25.73 11.52
C CYS A 191 -20.90 26.54 12.23
N LYS A 192 -22.05 26.68 11.59
CA LYS A 192 -23.23 27.17 12.27
C LYS A 192 -23.83 25.95 12.97
N ASP A 193 -24.18 26.11 14.26
CA ASP A 193 -24.92 25.12 15.03
C ASP A 193 -26.29 24.87 14.38
N SER A 194 -26.31 24.20 13.25
CA SER A 194 -27.54 23.85 12.57
C SER A 194 -27.64 22.35 12.54
N GLN A 195 -28.79 21.84 12.91
CA GLN A 195 -29.16 20.43 12.79
C GLN A 195 -28.98 19.87 11.35
N ASP A 196 -28.64 20.73 10.38
CA ASP A 196 -28.58 20.41 8.95
C ASP A 196 -27.14 20.24 8.43
N GLY A 197 -26.09 20.33 9.26
CA GLY A 197 -24.70 20.11 8.85
C GLY A 197 -24.13 21.14 7.86
N ARG A 198 -24.82 22.22 7.56
CA ARG A 198 -24.39 23.28 6.62
C ARG A 198 -23.41 24.24 7.27
N LEU A 199 -22.35 24.58 6.53
CA LEU A 199 -21.31 25.54 6.94
C LEU A 199 -21.59 26.93 6.32
N VAL A 200 -21.29 27.98 7.05
CA VAL A 200 -21.48 29.40 6.64
C VAL A 200 -20.15 30.12 6.59
#